data_dc4043a58894c3942d3f8f90bc6ca967
#
_entry.id   dc4043a58894c3942d3f8f90bc6ca967
#
_cell.length_a   1.000
_cell.length_b   1.000
_cell.length_c   1.000
_cell.angle_alpha   90.00
_cell.angle_beta   90.00
_cell.angle_gamma   90.00
#
_symmetry.space_group_name_H-M   'P 1'
#
loop_
_entity.id
_entity.type
_entity.pdbx_description
1 polymer ?
#
loop_
_entity_poly.entity_id
_entity_poly.type
_entity_poly.pdbx_seq_one_letter_code
_entity_poly.pdbx_strand_id
1 'polypeptide(L)'
;MAERTAMVAELKRALRERRLTYAAVARALQLSLATVKRLFARGDFSLARFERICDLAGIGLRELLERAEEHAAPTNQLTLTQEREIVADPRLFLVTWLVLNRASFEAIVRSYRFSARQLLHYFIRLDRLKVIELQPHNRVRLLVSRRFSWRAGGPVQRYLHERLLREFMASHFTAQPEEFVFHGARVSREVLAQLKRVQRNAARECMELIEQDRSAPEQRVGAAFVLALRPWAYSGFTQFER
;
A
#
# COMPACT_ATOMS: atom_id res chain seq x y z
N MET A 1 12.89 -10.44 -10.03
CA MET A 1 12.45 -11.86 -10.17
C MET A 1 11.10 -12.12 -9.52
N ALA A 2 10.78 -11.56 -8.36
CA ALA A 2 9.50 -11.75 -7.67
C ALA A 2 8.28 -11.24 -8.48
N GLU A 3 8.36 -10.08 -9.10
CA GLU A 3 7.28 -9.50 -9.92
C GLU A 3 6.91 -10.40 -11.12
N ARG A 4 7.91 -10.92 -11.82
CA ARG A 4 7.69 -11.87 -12.92
C ARG A 4 6.93 -13.11 -12.46
N THR A 5 7.30 -13.66 -11.31
CA THR A 5 6.64 -14.83 -10.73
C THR A 5 5.19 -14.54 -10.37
N ALA A 6 4.92 -13.35 -9.80
CA ALA A 6 3.58 -12.90 -9.45
C ALA A 6 2.71 -12.72 -10.70
N MET A 7 3.22 -12.06 -11.74
CA MET A 7 2.53 -11.87 -13.01
C MET A 7 2.17 -13.21 -13.68
N VAL A 8 3.10 -14.19 -13.69
CA VAL A 8 2.85 -15.52 -14.24
C VAL A 8 1.81 -16.29 -13.42
N ALA A 9 1.83 -16.14 -12.10
CA ALA A 9 0.83 -16.76 -11.23
C ALA A 9 -0.57 -16.19 -11.49
N GLU A 10 -0.67 -14.88 -11.67
CA GLU A 10 -1.93 -14.22 -11.97
C GLU A 10 -2.46 -14.57 -13.36
N LEU A 11 -1.58 -14.62 -14.36
CA LEU A 11 -1.95 -15.07 -15.69
C LEU A 11 -2.50 -16.51 -15.67
N LYS A 12 -1.90 -17.41 -14.88
CA LYS A 12 -2.43 -18.77 -14.66
C LYS A 12 -3.82 -18.75 -14.02
N ARG A 13 -4.08 -17.78 -13.13
CA ARG A 13 -5.39 -17.61 -12.48
C ARG A 13 -6.43 -17.12 -13.48
N ALA A 14 -6.12 -16.08 -14.25
CA ALA A 14 -7.00 -15.55 -15.30
C ALA A 14 -7.39 -16.62 -16.33
N LEU A 15 -6.44 -17.44 -16.75
CA LEU A 15 -6.73 -18.58 -17.64
C LEU A 15 -7.69 -19.59 -16.99
N ARG A 16 -7.52 -19.91 -15.70
CA ARG A 16 -8.43 -20.82 -14.98
C ARG A 16 -9.83 -20.26 -14.83
N GLU A 17 -9.97 -18.97 -14.52
CA GLU A 17 -11.25 -18.27 -14.41
C GLU A 17 -12.05 -18.37 -15.73
N ARG A 18 -11.36 -18.29 -16.87
CA ARG A 18 -11.94 -18.47 -18.20
C ARG A 18 -12.01 -19.93 -18.67
N ARG A 19 -11.64 -20.89 -17.81
CA ARG A 19 -11.58 -22.33 -18.13
C ARG A 19 -10.68 -22.64 -19.35
N LEU A 20 -9.67 -21.80 -19.60
CA LEU A 20 -8.72 -21.96 -20.67
C LEU A 20 -7.60 -22.92 -20.26
N THR A 21 -7.34 -23.90 -21.13
CA THR A 21 -6.28 -24.89 -20.92
C THR A 21 -4.98 -24.48 -21.60
N TYR A 22 -3.86 -25.04 -21.17
CA TYR A 22 -2.59 -24.86 -21.88
C TYR A 22 -2.63 -25.34 -23.34
N ALA A 23 -3.52 -26.25 -23.69
CA ALA A 23 -3.75 -26.65 -25.09
C ALA A 23 -4.41 -25.52 -25.90
N ALA A 24 -5.32 -24.74 -25.29
CA ALA A 24 -5.88 -23.55 -25.94
C ALA A 24 -4.81 -22.47 -26.14
N VAL A 25 -3.96 -22.23 -25.15
CA VAL A 25 -2.82 -21.32 -25.26
C VAL A 25 -1.83 -21.78 -26.34
N ALA A 26 -1.54 -23.08 -26.41
CA ALA A 26 -0.64 -23.66 -27.41
C ALA A 26 -1.15 -23.40 -28.83
N ARG A 27 -2.44 -23.60 -29.06
CA ARG A 27 -3.10 -23.29 -30.36
C ARG A 27 -3.02 -21.80 -30.69
N ALA A 28 -3.35 -20.93 -29.76
CA ALA A 28 -3.34 -19.47 -29.94
C ALA A 28 -1.94 -18.94 -30.26
N LEU A 29 -0.91 -19.50 -29.66
CA LEU A 29 0.49 -19.11 -29.87
C LEU A 29 1.19 -19.87 -30.99
N GLN A 30 0.53 -20.87 -31.59
CA GLN A 30 1.12 -21.80 -32.59
C GLN A 30 2.38 -22.49 -32.05
N LEU A 31 2.33 -22.95 -30.79
CA LEU A 31 3.41 -23.65 -30.10
C LEU A 31 2.99 -25.05 -29.67
N SER A 32 3.97 -25.92 -29.41
CA SER A 32 3.67 -27.22 -28.80
C SER A 32 3.23 -27.04 -27.34
N LEU A 33 2.38 -27.97 -26.87
CA LEU A 33 1.95 -28.01 -25.46
C LEU A 33 3.14 -28.09 -24.49
N ALA A 34 4.19 -28.83 -24.85
CA ALA A 34 5.41 -28.96 -24.08
C ALA A 34 6.14 -27.60 -23.93
N THR A 35 6.20 -26.83 -25.02
CA THR A 35 6.78 -25.49 -25.03
C THR A 35 5.99 -24.55 -24.11
N VAL A 36 4.65 -24.56 -24.17
CA VAL A 36 3.81 -23.73 -23.29
C VAL A 36 4.01 -24.11 -21.84
N LYS A 37 4.01 -25.40 -21.49
CA LYS A 37 4.29 -25.84 -20.12
C LYS A 37 5.64 -25.33 -19.60
N ARG A 38 6.68 -25.37 -20.45
CA ARG A 38 8.02 -24.88 -20.12
C ARG A 38 8.05 -23.35 -19.92
N LEU A 39 7.36 -22.59 -20.78
CA LEU A 39 7.22 -21.14 -20.64
C LEU A 39 6.57 -20.78 -19.30
N PHE A 40 5.47 -21.42 -18.95
CA PHE A 40 4.80 -21.17 -17.66
C PHE A 40 5.58 -21.67 -16.44
N ALA A 41 6.42 -22.70 -16.60
CA ALA A 41 7.29 -23.18 -15.52
C ALA A 41 8.47 -22.25 -15.27
N ARG A 42 9.10 -21.72 -16.32
CA ARG A 42 10.26 -20.82 -16.22
C ARG A 42 9.86 -19.35 -16.07
N GLY A 43 8.65 -19.01 -16.45
CA GLY A 43 8.19 -17.62 -16.48
C GLY A 43 8.91 -16.77 -17.52
N ASP A 44 9.40 -17.39 -18.61
CA ASP A 44 10.23 -16.74 -19.61
C ASP A 44 9.41 -16.54 -20.88
N PHE A 45 8.69 -15.43 -20.92
CA PHE A 45 7.86 -15.01 -22.04
C PHE A 45 8.46 -13.79 -22.72
N SER A 46 8.44 -13.74 -24.07
CA SER A 46 8.56 -12.46 -24.75
C SER A 46 7.30 -11.63 -24.48
N LEU A 47 7.43 -10.30 -24.45
CA LEU A 47 6.31 -9.40 -24.22
C LEU A 47 5.13 -9.66 -25.15
N ALA A 48 5.40 -9.84 -26.44
CA ALA A 48 4.36 -10.13 -27.44
C ALA A 48 3.61 -11.45 -27.16
N ARG A 49 4.29 -12.49 -26.67
CA ARG A 49 3.62 -13.73 -26.28
C ARG A 49 2.79 -13.55 -25.01
N PHE A 50 3.30 -12.77 -24.09
CA PHE A 50 2.62 -12.47 -22.83
C PHE A 50 1.31 -11.70 -23.09
N GLU A 51 1.37 -10.65 -23.90
CA GLU A 51 0.21 -9.86 -24.34
C GLU A 51 -0.83 -10.75 -25.04
N ARG A 52 -0.41 -11.59 -25.96
CA ARG A 52 -1.30 -12.50 -26.67
C ARG A 52 -2.03 -13.50 -25.76
N ILE A 53 -1.38 -13.91 -24.65
CA ILE A 53 -2.04 -14.76 -23.64
C ILE A 53 -3.00 -13.93 -22.80
N CYS A 54 -2.66 -12.68 -22.49
CA CYS A 54 -3.55 -11.75 -21.80
C CYS A 54 -4.83 -11.50 -22.62
N ASP A 55 -4.70 -11.24 -23.91
CA ASP A 55 -5.83 -11.08 -24.84
C ASP A 55 -6.72 -12.33 -24.86
N LEU A 56 -6.11 -13.52 -24.97
CA LEU A 56 -6.83 -14.79 -24.90
C LEU A 56 -7.60 -14.95 -23.58
N ALA A 57 -6.99 -14.54 -22.48
CA ALA A 57 -7.61 -14.57 -21.16
C ALA A 57 -8.62 -13.41 -20.96
N GLY A 58 -8.72 -12.46 -21.88
CA GLY A 58 -9.59 -11.29 -21.80
C GLY A 58 -9.25 -10.38 -20.63
N ILE A 59 -7.95 -10.22 -20.34
CA ILE A 59 -7.43 -9.35 -19.28
C ILE A 59 -6.39 -8.40 -19.86
N GLY A 60 -6.52 -7.10 -19.62
CA GLY A 60 -5.52 -6.12 -20.03
C GLY A 60 -4.22 -6.26 -19.21
N LEU A 61 -3.07 -5.92 -19.81
CA LEU A 61 -1.78 -6.00 -19.14
C LEU A 61 -1.77 -5.17 -17.83
N ARG A 62 -2.36 -3.99 -17.83
CA ARG A 62 -2.49 -3.13 -16.65
C ARG A 62 -3.31 -3.83 -15.56
N GLU A 63 -4.46 -4.37 -15.91
CA GLU A 63 -5.34 -5.08 -14.99
C GLU A 63 -4.65 -6.33 -14.41
N LEU A 64 -3.91 -7.06 -15.25
CA LEU A 64 -3.12 -8.21 -14.80
C LEU A 64 -2.03 -7.80 -13.81
N LEU A 65 -1.34 -6.67 -14.05
CA LEU A 65 -0.34 -6.13 -13.13
C LEU A 65 -0.98 -5.73 -11.79
N GLU A 66 -2.11 -5.02 -11.83
CA GLU A 66 -2.86 -4.62 -10.64
C GLU A 66 -3.30 -5.85 -9.82
N ARG A 67 -3.85 -6.87 -10.48
CA ARG A 67 -4.23 -8.13 -9.83
C ARG A 67 -3.01 -8.91 -9.32
N ALA A 68 -1.91 -8.94 -10.07
CA ALA A 68 -0.68 -9.60 -9.64
C ALA A 68 -0.08 -8.92 -8.40
N GLU A 69 -0.12 -7.59 -8.33
CA GLU A 69 0.27 -6.83 -7.14
C GLU A 69 -0.66 -7.12 -5.95
N GLU A 70 -1.97 -7.22 -6.18
CA GLU A 70 -2.96 -7.57 -5.15
C GLU A 70 -2.74 -8.97 -4.56
N HIS A 71 -2.38 -9.94 -5.39
CA HIS A 71 -2.23 -11.35 -5.00
C HIS A 71 -0.79 -11.73 -4.60
N ALA A 72 0.23 -10.98 -5.07
CA ALA A 72 1.62 -11.20 -4.68
C ALA A 72 1.96 -10.57 -3.34
N ALA A 73 1.17 -9.59 -2.92
CA ALA A 73 1.29 -9.03 -1.59
C ALA A 73 0.46 -9.89 -0.62
N PRO A 74 1.09 -10.62 0.28
CA PRO A 74 0.38 -11.53 1.17
C PRO A 74 -0.61 -10.83 2.09
N THR A 75 -0.60 -9.50 2.21
CA THR A 75 -1.44 -8.85 3.21
C THR A 75 -1.80 -7.42 2.83
N ASN A 76 -3.06 -7.18 2.50
CA ASN A 76 -3.61 -5.82 2.41
C ASN A 76 -3.85 -5.21 3.81
N GLN A 77 -3.89 -6.04 4.85
CA GLN A 77 -4.06 -5.65 6.25
C GLN A 77 -3.32 -6.60 7.17
N LEU A 78 -2.69 -6.09 8.21
CA LEU A 78 -2.12 -6.89 9.27
C LEU A 78 -3.23 -7.49 10.16
N THR A 79 -2.90 -8.56 10.88
CA THR A 79 -3.78 -9.12 11.92
C THR A 79 -3.85 -8.17 13.12
N LEU A 80 -4.87 -8.31 13.94
CA LEU A 80 -5.00 -7.55 15.19
C LEU A 80 -3.78 -7.75 16.12
N THR A 81 -3.22 -8.95 16.15
CA THR A 81 -2.05 -9.28 16.97
C THR A 81 -0.80 -8.56 16.47
N GLN A 82 -0.57 -8.55 15.15
CA GLN A 82 0.54 -7.82 14.55
C GLN A 82 0.42 -6.32 14.82
N GLU A 83 -0.77 -5.73 14.63
CA GLU A 83 -0.99 -4.31 14.91
C GLU A 83 -0.78 -3.97 16.39
N ARG A 84 -1.26 -4.83 17.33
CA ARG A 84 -1.01 -4.64 18.76
C ARG A 84 0.47 -4.65 19.10
N GLU A 85 1.23 -5.59 18.54
CA GLU A 85 2.67 -5.66 18.77
C GLU A 85 3.40 -4.41 18.27
N ILE A 86 2.99 -3.90 17.08
CA ILE A 86 3.59 -2.70 16.51
C ILE A 86 3.35 -1.48 17.41
N VAL A 87 2.13 -1.25 17.89
CA VAL A 87 1.81 -0.06 18.69
C VAL A 87 2.20 -0.18 20.16
N ALA A 88 2.48 -1.39 20.65
CA ALA A 88 2.97 -1.59 22.02
C ALA A 88 4.38 -1.03 22.25
N ASP A 89 5.14 -0.84 21.16
CA ASP A 89 6.49 -0.29 21.22
C ASP A 89 6.59 0.93 20.28
N PRO A 90 6.67 2.17 20.79
CA PRO A 90 6.73 3.36 19.96
C PRO A 90 7.91 3.36 18.96
N ARG A 91 9.04 2.72 19.32
CA ARG A 91 10.19 2.62 18.42
C ARG A 91 9.90 1.63 17.29
N LEU A 92 9.23 0.49 17.58
CA LEU A 92 8.80 -0.44 16.54
C LEU A 92 7.78 0.21 15.60
N PHE A 93 6.83 0.99 16.17
CA PHE A 93 5.87 1.75 15.36
C PHE A 93 6.59 2.75 14.43
N LEU A 94 7.55 3.52 14.97
CA LEU A 94 8.36 4.46 14.18
C LEU A 94 9.10 3.72 13.04
N VAL A 95 9.81 2.63 13.37
CA VAL A 95 10.55 1.86 12.35
C VAL A 95 9.60 1.28 11.31
N THR A 96 8.44 0.78 11.71
CA THR A 96 7.39 0.31 10.78
C THR A 96 6.96 1.42 9.82
N TRP A 97 6.65 2.60 10.37
CA TRP A 97 6.26 3.77 9.59
C TRP A 97 7.33 4.17 8.57
N LEU A 98 8.59 4.26 9.00
CA LEU A 98 9.72 4.63 8.14
C LEU A 98 9.94 3.61 7.02
N VAL A 99 9.87 2.32 7.33
CA VAL A 99 10.04 1.25 6.34
C VAL A 99 8.89 1.20 5.33
N LEU A 100 7.66 1.41 5.77
CA LEU A 100 6.51 1.54 4.88
C LEU A 100 6.65 2.74 3.93
N ASN A 101 7.28 3.83 4.40
CA ASN A 101 7.65 4.99 3.59
C ASN A 101 9.01 4.84 2.87
N ARG A 102 9.50 3.61 2.71
CA ARG A 102 10.69 3.27 1.92
C ARG A 102 12.01 3.88 2.43
N ALA A 103 12.10 4.26 3.69
CA ALA A 103 13.36 4.67 4.28
C ALA A 103 14.34 3.50 4.31
N SER A 104 15.59 3.74 3.87
CA SER A 104 16.65 2.74 3.95
C SER A 104 17.20 2.59 5.36
N PHE A 105 17.87 1.47 5.63
CA PHE A 105 18.53 1.23 6.91
C PHE A 105 19.49 2.37 7.27
N GLU A 106 20.33 2.78 6.33
CA GLU A 106 21.34 3.83 6.50
C GLU A 106 20.68 5.20 6.75
N ALA A 107 19.57 5.49 6.04
CA ALA A 107 18.83 6.72 6.23
C ALA A 107 18.23 6.79 7.65
N ILE A 108 17.68 5.67 8.16
CA ILE A 108 17.12 5.61 9.51
C ILE A 108 18.21 5.80 10.57
N VAL A 109 19.36 5.11 10.44
CA VAL A 109 20.49 5.27 11.40
C VAL A 109 21.03 6.69 11.39
N ARG A 110 21.05 7.36 10.23
CA ARG A 110 21.54 8.75 10.11
C ARG A 110 20.59 9.76 10.75
N SER A 111 19.28 9.56 10.56
CA SER A 111 18.27 10.57 10.92
C SER A 111 17.65 10.37 12.30
N TYR A 112 17.76 9.18 12.87
CA TYR A 112 17.11 8.83 14.15
C TYR A 112 18.11 8.25 15.15
N ARG A 113 17.81 8.37 16.43
CA ARG A 113 18.66 7.87 17.52
C ARG A 113 18.56 6.35 17.66
N PHE A 114 19.04 5.62 16.63
CA PHE A 114 19.23 4.18 16.64
C PHE A 114 20.70 3.82 16.38
N SER A 115 21.25 2.91 17.18
CA SER A 115 22.44 2.19 16.73
C SER A 115 22.06 1.18 15.63
N ALA A 116 23.02 0.81 14.78
CA ALA A 116 22.79 -0.21 13.75
C ALA A 116 22.28 -1.53 14.34
N ARG A 117 22.79 -1.93 15.51
CA ARG A 117 22.33 -3.14 16.23
C ARG A 117 20.88 -3.02 16.70
N GLN A 118 20.49 -1.88 17.25
CA GLN A 118 19.10 -1.65 17.69
C GLN A 118 18.15 -1.67 16.48
N LEU A 119 18.48 -0.99 15.40
CA LEU A 119 17.65 -0.97 14.20
C LEU A 119 17.50 -2.36 13.58
N LEU A 120 18.60 -3.13 13.50
CA LEU A 120 18.55 -4.51 13.01
C LEU A 120 17.61 -5.37 13.85
N HIS A 121 17.60 -5.20 15.19
CA HIS A 121 16.65 -5.89 16.06
C HIS A 121 15.18 -5.59 15.68
N TYR A 122 14.85 -4.34 15.37
CA TYR A 122 13.50 -3.96 14.91
C TYR A 122 13.18 -4.53 13.52
N PHE A 123 14.16 -4.58 12.61
CA PHE A 123 13.98 -5.20 11.30
C PHE A 123 13.69 -6.71 11.42
N ILE A 124 14.38 -7.42 12.30
CA ILE A 124 14.12 -8.84 12.60
C ILE A 124 12.69 -9.01 13.16
N ARG A 125 12.23 -8.10 14.03
CA ARG A 125 10.86 -8.13 14.52
C ARG A 125 9.84 -7.93 13.41
N LEU A 126 10.06 -6.97 12.50
CA LEU A 126 9.18 -6.72 11.35
C LEU A 126 9.17 -7.90 10.35
N ASP A 127 10.29 -8.59 10.19
CA ASP A 127 10.38 -9.81 9.38
C ASP A 127 9.54 -10.95 9.99
N ARG A 128 9.62 -11.15 11.30
CA ARG A 128 8.75 -12.11 12.04
C ARG A 128 7.27 -11.76 11.92
N LEU A 129 6.95 -10.47 11.96
CA LEU A 129 5.60 -9.94 11.77
C LEU A 129 5.14 -9.99 10.30
N LYS A 130 5.97 -10.44 9.37
CA LYS A 130 5.66 -10.50 7.94
C LYS A 130 5.24 -9.16 7.34
N VAL A 131 5.74 -8.07 7.89
CA VAL A 131 5.63 -6.73 7.31
C VAL A 131 6.68 -6.55 6.22
N ILE A 132 7.88 -7.08 6.46
CA ILE A 132 9.00 -7.07 5.54
C ILE A 132 9.59 -8.48 5.38
N GLU A 133 10.43 -8.63 4.37
CA GLU A 133 11.43 -9.69 4.27
C GLU A 133 12.81 -9.03 4.39
N LEU A 134 13.53 -9.43 5.44
CA LEU A 134 14.89 -8.94 5.65
C LEU A 134 15.86 -9.67 4.73
N GLN A 135 16.59 -8.91 3.93
CA GLN A 135 17.54 -9.40 2.94
C GLN A 135 19.00 -9.10 3.36
N PRO A 136 20.02 -9.73 2.72
CA PRO A 136 21.42 -9.44 2.98
C PRO A 136 21.71 -7.93 2.88
N HIS A 137 22.70 -7.48 3.65
CA HIS A 137 23.10 -6.07 3.75
C HIS A 137 21.99 -5.14 4.27
N ASN A 138 21.16 -5.64 5.20
CA ASN A 138 20.06 -4.89 5.82
C ASN A 138 19.04 -4.29 4.83
N ARG A 139 19.00 -4.82 3.59
CA ARG A 139 17.97 -4.45 2.64
C ARG A 139 16.64 -5.07 3.03
N VAL A 140 15.55 -4.39 2.72
CA VAL A 140 14.21 -4.87 3.02
C VAL A 140 13.36 -4.94 1.76
N ARG A 141 12.54 -5.98 1.68
CA ARG A 141 11.45 -6.09 0.73
C ARG A 141 10.13 -6.02 1.50
N LEU A 142 9.26 -5.07 1.15
CA LEU A 142 7.94 -4.98 1.76
C LEU A 142 7.12 -6.22 1.38
N LEU A 143 6.47 -6.82 2.37
CA LEU A 143 5.52 -7.92 2.20
C LEU A 143 4.06 -7.43 2.23
N VAL A 144 3.85 -6.15 2.44
CA VAL A 144 2.54 -5.49 2.36
C VAL A 144 2.33 -4.90 0.96
N SER A 145 1.07 -4.85 0.51
CA SER A 145 0.73 -4.35 -0.82
C SER A 145 0.83 -2.83 -0.91
N ARG A 146 0.85 -2.29 -2.14
CA ARG A 146 0.69 -0.84 -2.37
C ARG A 146 -0.67 -0.31 -1.89
N ARG A 147 -1.67 -1.19 -1.77
CA ARG A 147 -3.01 -0.87 -1.22
C ARG A 147 -3.11 -1.18 0.26
N PHE A 148 -1.97 -1.33 0.94
CA PHE A 148 -1.96 -1.57 2.37
C PHE A 148 -2.72 -0.48 3.12
N SER A 149 -3.57 -0.90 4.03
CA SER A 149 -4.28 -0.02 4.95
C SER A 149 -4.32 -0.63 6.35
N TRP A 150 -4.21 0.20 7.34
CA TRP A 150 -4.43 -0.22 8.71
C TRP A 150 -5.89 -0.66 8.90
N ARG A 151 -6.09 -1.63 9.75
CA ARG A 151 -7.42 -2.17 10.04
C ARG A 151 -8.34 -1.09 10.60
N ALA A 152 -9.54 -0.95 10.02
CA ALA A 152 -10.55 -0.03 10.51
C ALA A 152 -10.94 -0.38 11.97
N GLY A 153 -10.86 0.58 12.88
CA GLY A 153 -11.04 0.38 14.33
C GLY A 153 -9.95 -0.47 14.99
N GLY A 154 -8.86 -0.81 14.26
CA GLY A 154 -7.74 -1.61 14.75
C GLY A 154 -6.82 -0.86 15.72
N PRO A 155 -5.86 -1.59 16.33
CA PRO A 155 -4.93 -1.02 17.31
C PRO A 155 -4.13 0.15 16.77
N VAL A 156 -3.61 0.06 15.53
CA VAL A 156 -2.85 1.15 14.92
C VAL A 156 -3.75 2.35 14.65
N GLN A 157 -4.94 2.15 14.10
CA GLN A 157 -5.86 3.26 13.84
C GLN A 157 -6.24 3.99 15.15
N ARG A 158 -6.48 3.26 16.25
CA ARG A 158 -6.72 3.89 17.57
C ARG A 158 -5.51 4.67 18.05
N TYR A 159 -4.31 4.10 17.96
CA TYR A 159 -3.06 4.77 18.31
C TYR A 159 -2.87 6.07 17.51
N LEU A 160 -3.14 6.03 16.20
CA LEU A 160 -3.11 7.23 15.35
C LEU A 160 -4.10 8.28 15.84
N HIS A 161 -5.35 7.91 16.13
CA HIS A 161 -6.37 8.83 16.60
C HIS A 161 -6.05 9.46 17.97
N GLU A 162 -5.59 8.64 18.91
CA GLU A 162 -5.39 9.06 20.29
C GLU A 162 -4.10 9.85 20.49
N ARG A 163 -3.10 9.63 19.66
CA ARG A 163 -1.76 10.21 19.80
C ARG A 163 -1.44 11.19 18.67
N LEU A 164 -1.28 10.67 17.45
CA LEU A 164 -0.78 11.46 16.32
C LEU A 164 -1.78 12.53 15.87
N LEU A 165 -3.05 12.15 15.68
CA LEU A 165 -4.05 13.11 15.23
C LEU A 165 -4.34 14.18 16.27
N ARG A 166 -4.29 13.84 17.56
CA ARG A 166 -4.45 14.84 18.63
C ARG A 166 -3.32 15.87 18.57
N GLU A 167 -2.07 15.44 18.43
CA GLU A 167 -0.92 16.32 18.30
C GLU A 167 -0.99 17.15 17.02
N PHE A 168 -1.28 16.51 15.90
CA PHE A 168 -1.42 17.17 14.61
C PHE A 168 -2.49 18.27 14.62
N MET A 169 -3.66 18.01 15.22
CA MET A 169 -4.78 18.95 15.31
C MET A 169 -4.61 19.99 16.42
N ALA A 170 -3.56 19.92 17.22
CA ALA A 170 -3.24 20.93 18.21
C ALA A 170 -2.58 22.18 17.60
N SER A 171 -2.10 22.10 16.35
CA SER A 171 -1.64 23.28 15.62
C SER A 171 -2.80 24.22 15.29
N HIS A 172 -2.52 25.52 15.22
CA HIS A 172 -3.45 26.53 14.73
C HIS A 172 -3.43 26.68 13.20
N PHE A 173 -2.56 25.95 12.50
CA PHE A 173 -2.38 25.98 11.05
C PHE A 173 -2.18 27.40 10.49
N THR A 174 -1.40 28.22 11.18
CA THR A 174 -1.14 29.63 10.80
C THR A 174 0.23 29.86 10.19
N ALA A 175 1.15 28.89 10.33
CA ALA A 175 2.49 28.99 9.78
C ALA A 175 2.53 28.52 8.30
N GLN A 176 3.36 29.13 7.48
CA GLN A 176 3.61 28.61 6.13
C GLN A 176 4.52 27.37 6.19
N PRO A 177 4.26 26.27 5.48
CA PRO A 177 3.17 26.04 4.50
C PRO A 177 1.94 25.28 5.09
N GLU A 178 1.60 25.51 6.35
CA GLU A 178 0.44 24.85 6.98
C GLU A 178 -0.87 25.29 6.33
N GLU A 179 -1.79 24.35 6.16
CA GLU A 179 -3.12 24.64 5.63
C GLU A 179 -4.18 23.80 6.34
N PHE A 180 -5.28 24.41 6.71
CA PHE A 180 -6.44 23.72 7.29
C PHE A 180 -7.72 24.12 6.57
N VAL A 181 -8.41 23.12 6.02
CA VAL A 181 -9.70 23.30 5.36
C VAL A 181 -10.75 22.45 6.08
N PHE A 182 -11.76 23.13 6.65
CA PHE A 182 -12.92 22.45 7.22
C PHE A 182 -14.19 22.93 6.51
N HIS A 183 -15.00 21.97 6.05
CA HIS A 183 -16.27 22.27 5.40
C HIS A 183 -17.36 21.33 5.95
N GLY A 184 -18.50 21.89 6.29
CA GLY A 184 -19.68 21.17 6.71
C GLY A 184 -20.88 21.55 5.86
N ALA A 185 -21.62 20.56 5.35
CA ALA A 185 -22.82 20.78 4.56
C ALA A 185 -23.82 19.62 4.71
N ARG A 186 -25.10 19.88 4.53
CA ARG A 186 -26.12 18.86 4.30
C ARG A 186 -26.10 18.48 2.82
N VAL A 187 -25.84 17.23 2.50
CA VAL A 187 -25.73 16.72 1.13
C VAL A 187 -26.55 15.46 0.94
N SER A 188 -26.94 15.18 -0.30
CA SER A 188 -27.57 13.90 -0.64
C SER A 188 -26.61 12.72 -0.52
N ARG A 189 -27.13 11.49 -0.50
CA ARG A 189 -26.30 10.27 -0.49
C ARG A 189 -25.42 10.16 -1.74
N GLU A 190 -25.92 10.63 -2.88
CA GLU A 190 -25.22 10.66 -4.16
C GLU A 190 -24.02 11.59 -4.11
N VAL A 191 -24.21 12.82 -3.59
CA VAL A 191 -23.13 13.80 -3.39
C VAL A 191 -22.11 13.27 -2.37
N LEU A 192 -22.54 12.63 -1.28
CA LEU A 192 -21.64 12.02 -0.31
C LEU A 192 -20.75 10.93 -0.96
N ALA A 193 -21.34 10.10 -1.84
CA ALA A 193 -20.59 9.10 -2.60
C ALA A 193 -19.56 9.75 -3.57
N GLN A 194 -19.95 10.87 -4.20
CA GLN A 194 -19.04 11.63 -5.05
C GLN A 194 -17.87 12.24 -4.23
N LEU A 195 -18.16 12.87 -3.11
CA LEU A 195 -17.15 13.42 -2.19
C LEU A 195 -16.15 12.34 -1.75
N LYS A 196 -16.64 11.15 -1.40
CA LYS A 196 -15.79 10.00 -1.06
C LYS A 196 -14.87 9.58 -2.21
N ARG A 197 -15.35 9.66 -3.45
CA ARG A 197 -14.54 9.37 -4.64
C ARG A 197 -13.46 10.44 -4.85
N VAL A 198 -13.81 11.71 -4.75
CA VAL A 198 -12.87 12.84 -4.85
C VAL A 198 -11.78 12.73 -3.80
N GLN A 199 -12.15 12.49 -2.54
CA GLN A 199 -11.19 12.29 -1.44
C GLN A 199 -10.21 11.15 -1.71
N ARG A 200 -10.68 10.01 -2.22
CA ARG A 200 -9.80 8.88 -2.57
C ARG A 200 -8.83 9.21 -3.70
N ASN A 201 -9.28 9.99 -4.68
CA ASN A 201 -8.43 10.43 -5.78
C ASN A 201 -7.35 11.40 -5.28
N ALA A 202 -7.73 12.39 -4.45
CA ALA A 202 -6.79 13.31 -3.83
C ALA A 202 -5.75 12.59 -2.97
N ALA A 203 -6.17 11.60 -2.16
CA ALA A 203 -5.25 10.78 -1.37
C ALA A 203 -4.24 10.05 -2.26
N ARG A 204 -4.68 9.49 -3.38
CA ARG A 204 -3.81 8.81 -4.35
C ARG A 204 -2.82 9.76 -4.98
N GLU A 205 -3.27 10.92 -5.44
CA GLU A 205 -2.43 11.96 -6.03
C GLU A 205 -1.34 12.43 -5.04
N CYS A 206 -1.71 12.68 -3.78
CA CYS A 206 -0.73 13.00 -2.73
C CYS A 206 0.32 11.89 -2.57
N MET A 207 -0.09 10.63 -2.56
CA MET A 207 0.85 9.51 -2.44
C MET A 207 1.77 9.38 -3.66
N GLU A 208 1.25 9.61 -4.86
CA GLU A 208 2.05 9.62 -6.10
C GLU A 208 3.11 10.73 -6.08
N LEU A 209 2.75 11.94 -5.62
CA LEU A 209 3.71 13.04 -5.44
C LEU A 209 4.82 12.68 -4.46
N ILE A 210 4.47 12.07 -3.30
CA ILE A 210 5.45 11.60 -2.31
C ILE A 210 6.37 10.52 -2.91
N GLU A 211 5.82 9.57 -3.66
CA GLU A 211 6.61 8.51 -4.31
C GLU A 211 7.53 9.03 -5.43
N GLN A 212 7.13 10.08 -6.10
CA GLN A 212 7.91 10.72 -7.18
C GLN A 212 9.01 11.65 -6.68
N ASP A 213 8.98 12.04 -5.41
CA ASP A 213 10.00 12.92 -4.84
C ASP A 213 11.39 12.28 -4.90
N ARG A 214 12.29 12.92 -5.65
CA ARG A 214 13.70 12.53 -5.84
C ARG A 214 14.67 13.47 -5.10
N SER A 215 14.15 14.35 -4.27
CA SER A 215 14.98 15.29 -3.48
C SER A 215 15.96 14.53 -2.59
N ALA A 216 17.12 15.14 -2.34
CA ALA A 216 18.08 14.60 -1.41
C ALA A 216 17.49 14.53 0.01
N PRO A 217 17.85 13.54 0.83
CA PRO A 217 17.30 13.38 2.18
C PRO A 217 17.39 14.64 3.04
N GLU A 218 18.43 15.42 2.87
CA GLU A 218 18.72 16.65 3.62
C GLU A 218 17.77 17.81 3.23
N GLN A 219 17.15 17.73 2.08
CA GLN A 219 16.17 18.71 1.56
C GLN A 219 14.73 18.35 1.93
N ARG A 220 14.49 17.16 2.50
CA ARG A 220 13.16 16.69 2.83
C ARG A 220 12.74 17.17 4.21
N VAL A 221 11.51 17.65 4.28
CA VAL A 221 10.84 18.00 5.54
C VAL A 221 9.79 16.94 5.90
N GLY A 222 9.56 16.75 7.19
CA GLY A 222 8.45 15.94 7.65
C GLY A 222 7.13 16.64 7.33
N ALA A 223 6.26 15.97 6.58
CA ALA A 223 4.92 16.46 6.27
C ALA A 223 3.88 15.38 6.56
N ALA A 224 2.72 15.79 7.02
CA ALA A 224 1.57 14.93 7.20
C ALA A 224 0.31 15.64 6.70
N PHE A 225 -0.63 14.88 6.17
CA PHE A 225 -1.94 15.40 5.81
C PHE A 225 -3.03 14.45 6.30
N VAL A 226 -4.22 14.98 6.55
CA VAL A 226 -5.39 14.24 6.99
C VAL A 226 -6.55 14.51 6.03
N LEU A 227 -7.10 13.45 5.47
CA LEU A 227 -8.31 13.49 4.65
C LEU A 227 -9.39 12.66 5.37
N ALA A 228 -10.37 13.32 5.95
CA ALA A 228 -11.44 12.68 6.68
C ALA A 228 -12.81 13.09 6.14
N LEU A 229 -13.72 12.12 5.99
CA LEU A 229 -15.10 12.34 5.57
C LEU A 229 -16.01 11.41 6.37
N ARG A 230 -17.02 11.98 7.00
CA ARG A 230 -18.08 11.21 7.66
C ARG A 230 -19.40 11.95 7.58
N PRO A 231 -20.54 11.25 7.54
CA PRO A 231 -21.82 11.83 7.91
C PRO A 231 -21.73 12.30 9.38
N TRP A 232 -21.98 13.60 9.60
CA TRP A 232 -21.86 14.17 10.93
C TRP A 232 -22.73 15.40 11.09
N ALA A 233 -23.39 15.48 12.21
CA ALA A 233 -24.06 16.68 12.68
C ALA A 233 -23.37 17.13 13.96
N TYR A 234 -23.03 18.41 14.04
CA TYR A 234 -22.43 18.97 15.25
C TYR A 234 -23.48 19.05 16.34
N SER A 235 -23.21 18.39 17.48
CA SER A 235 -24.19 18.31 18.59
C SER A 235 -24.60 19.68 19.14
N GLY A 236 -23.71 20.69 19.07
CA GLY A 236 -24.03 22.04 19.43
C GLY A 236 -25.09 22.72 18.52
N PHE A 237 -25.30 22.20 17.30
CA PHE A 237 -26.31 22.71 16.38
C PHE A 237 -27.62 21.91 16.46
N THR A 238 -27.58 20.62 16.82
CA THR A 238 -28.77 19.78 16.88
C THR A 238 -29.80 20.26 17.91
N GLN A 239 -29.36 20.97 18.96
CA GLN A 239 -30.24 21.59 19.93
C GLN A 239 -31.14 22.70 19.34
N PHE A 240 -30.81 23.23 18.14
CA PHE A 240 -31.60 24.24 17.45
C PHE A 240 -32.43 23.66 16.28
N GLU A 241 -32.34 22.35 16.04
CA GLU A 241 -33.15 21.69 15.02
C GLU A 241 -34.60 21.55 15.54
N ARG A 242 -35.62 21.77 14.63
CA ARG A 242 -37.04 21.64 14.94
C ARG A 242 -37.49 20.20 14.83
#